data_c3a9741f7ed64b2955fb73a38b43deef
#
_entry.id   c3a9741f7ed64b2955fb73a38b43deef
#
_cell.length_a   1.000
_cell.length_b   1.000
_cell.length_c   1.000
_cell.angle_alpha   90.00
_cell.angle_beta   90.00
_cell.angle_gamma   90.00
#
_symmetry.space_group_name_H-M   'P 1'
#
loop_
_entity.id
_entity.type
_entity.pdbx_description
1 polymer ?
#
loop_
_entity_poly.entity_id
_entity_poly.type
_entity_poly.pdbx_seq_one_letter_code
_entity_poly.pdbx_strand_id
1 'polypeptide(L)'
;MLLVVKLSGEGLSEGGNKYAHNRLHLIADQIKTLLGHGHQLAVVIGGGNLFRGKDLVGNLGVLRTTAEYVGMLATVQNALVLRDYFESIGIASRVLSAISMPQVCESSVPNRANEHLERGRVVIFAAGLGAPYFTTDTCAIQRGLEIGAKLVIMAKNGVDGVYTADPKKDPSAKFIPELTCTEALERGIAVADAAALGLAKEQKLLIKIVAIEKLSEALLDGTGTTVFPK
;
A
#
# COMPACT_ATOMS: atom_id res chain seq x y z
N MET A 1 -15.08 -9.52 4.15
CA MET A 1 -14.53 -8.33 4.86
C MET A 1 -13.97 -7.36 3.83
N LEU A 2 -14.01 -6.04 4.09
CA LEU A 2 -13.32 -5.05 3.26
C LEU A 2 -11.90 -4.83 3.80
N LEU A 3 -10.90 -5.00 2.93
CA LEU A 3 -9.47 -4.89 3.23
C LEU A 3 -8.83 -3.84 2.33
N VAL A 4 -7.87 -3.10 2.85
CA VAL A 4 -6.95 -2.28 2.06
C VAL A 4 -5.59 -2.95 2.02
N VAL A 5 -5.04 -3.13 0.84
CA VAL A 5 -3.68 -3.65 0.62
C VAL A 5 -2.79 -2.51 0.16
N LYS A 6 -1.78 -2.18 0.95
CA LYS A 6 -0.75 -1.22 0.55
C LYS A 6 0.43 -1.97 -0.08
N LEU A 7 0.78 -1.58 -1.30
CA LEU A 7 1.92 -2.10 -2.05
C LEU A 7 2.96 -0.99 -2.27
N SER A 8 4.24 -1.31 -2.11
CA SER A 8 5.28 -0.39 -2.56
C SER A 8 5.49 -0.49 -4.08
N GLY A 9 5.86 0.59 -4.74
CA GLY A 9 6.21 0.55 -6.17
C GLY A 9 7.34 -0.44 -6.46
N GLU A 10 8.35 -0.52 -5.57
CA GLU A 10 9.43 -1.49 -5.70
C GLU A 10 8.93 -2.94 -5.75
N GLY A 11 7.75 -3.23 -5.18
CA GLY A 11 7.12 -4.55 -5.27
C GLY A 11 6.75 -4.97 -6.70
N LEU A 12 6.62 -4.02 -7.64
CA LEU A 12 6.34 -4.28 -9.06
C LEU A 12 7.60 -4.54 -9.89
N SER A 13 8.80 -4.24 -9.34
CA SER A 13 10.06 -4.26 -10.06
C SER A 13 10.94 -5.44 -9.64
N GLU A 14 11.77 -5.90 -10.56
CA GLU A 14 12.78 -6.92 -10.32
C GLU A 14 13.85 -6.87 -11.41
N GLY A 15 15.12 -7.14 -11.04
CA GLY A 15 16.22 -7.26 -11.99
C GLY A 15 16.46 -6.01 -12.86
N GLY A 16 16.17 -4.82 -12.34
CA GLY A 16 16.27 -3.55 -13.09
C GLY A 16 15.04 -3.19 -13.93
N ASN A 17 14.12 -4.12 -14.15
CA ASN A 17 12.85 -3.85 -14.82
C ASN A 17 11.89 -3.11 -13.89
N LYS A 18 11.32 -1.99 -14.35
CA LYS A 18 10.34 -1.20 -13.59
C LYS A 18 9.04 -1.96 -13.33
N TYR A 19 8.68 -2.84 -14.26
CA TYR A 19 7.55 -3.76 -14.19
C TYR A 19 8.05 -5.15 -14.56
N ALA A 20 8.04 -6.08 -13.62
CA ALA A 20 8.44 -7.46 -13.84
C ALA A 20 7.20 -8.36 -13.87
N HIS A 21 7.05 -9.16 -14.92
CA HIS A 21 5.88 -10.01 -15.13
C HIS A 21 5.63 -10.95 -13.95
N ASN A 22 6.68 -11.61 -13.43
CA ASN A 22 6.61 -12.49 -12.27
C ASN A 22 6.14 -11.76 -11.00
N ARG A 23 6.51 -10.49 -10.81
CA ARG A 23 6.06 -9.69 -9.66
C ARG A 23 4.58 -9.30 -9.78
N LEU A 24 4.15 -8.88 -10.98
CA LEU A 24 2.75 -8.61 -11.27
C LEU A 24 1.89 -9.87 -11.09
N HIS A 25 2.38 -11.02 -11.58
CA HIS A 25 1.70 -12.30 -11.44
C HIS A 25 1.57 -12.72 -9.97
N LEU A 26 2.65 -12.65 -9.20
CA LEU A 26 2.63 -12.93 -7.77
C LEU A 26 1.58 -12.09 -7.04
N ILE A 27 1.59 -10.77 -7.25
CA ILE A 27 0.61 -9.86 -6.61
C ILE A 27 -0.81 -10.25 -7.00
N ALA A 28 -1.04 -10.50 -8.27
CA ALA A 28 -2.35 -10.83 -8.78
C ALA A 28 -2.89 -12.15 -8.22
N ASP A 29 -2.04 -13.17 -8.07
CA ASP A 29 -2.40 -14.45 -7.46
C ASP A 29 -2.78 -14.28 -5.98
N GLN A 30 -2.00 -13.48 -5.23
CA GLN A 30 -2.32 -13.16 -3.84
C GLN A 30 -3.67 -12.42 -3.72
N ILE A 31 -3.92 -11.43 -4.58
CA ILE A 31 -5.19 -10.69 -4.64
C ILE A 31 -6.34 -11.63 -5.02
N LYS A 32 -6.16 -12.47 -6.04
CA LYS A 32 -7.16 -13.45 -6.48
C LYS A 32 -7.56 -14.43 -5.38
N THR A 33 -6.60 -14.89 -4.60
CA THR A 33 -6.83 -15.76 -3.45
C THR A 33 -7.70 -15.08 -2.39
N LEU A 34 -7.39 -13.83 -2.03
CA LEU A 34 -8.20 -13.06 -1.07
C LEU A 34 -9.63 -12.81 -1.59
N LEU A 35 -9.78 -12.49 -2.88
CA LEU A 35 -11.11 -12.36 -3.52
C LEU A 35 -11.88 -13.69 -3.49
N GLY A 36 -11.21 -14.82 -3.74
CA GLY A 36 -11.77 -16.16 -3.66
C GLY A 36 -12.28 -16.53 -2.27
N HIS A 37 -11.70 -15.96 -1.23
CA HIS A 37 -12.19 -16.09 0.15
C HIS A 37 -13.34 -15.12 0.50
N GLY A 38 -13.90 -14.41 -0.48
CA GLY A 38 -15.04 -13.51 -0.31
C GLY A 38 -14.71 -12.16 0.31
N HIS A 39 -13.46 -11.71 0.21
CA HIS A 39 -13.06 -10.36 0.66
C HIS A 39 -13.27 -9.33 -0.45
N GLN A 40 -13.62 -8.09 -0.06
CA GLN A 40 -13.56 -6.91 -0.93
C GLN A 40 -12.19 -6.27 -0.75
N LEU A 41 -11.57 -5.84 -1.84
CA LEU A 41 -10.19 -5.35 -1.82
C LEU A 41 -10.05 -3.97 -2.46
N ALA A 42 -9.40 -3.08 -1.73
CA ALA A 42 -8.82 -1.88 -2.28
C ALA A 42 -7.29 -1.96 -2.20
N VAL A 43 -6.60 -1.43 -3.19
CA VAL A 43 -5.14 -1.41 -3.28
C VAL A 43 -4.68 0.05 -3.27
N VAL A 44 -3.68 0.36 -2.46
CA VAL A 44 -2.94 1.63 -2.48
C VAL A 44 -1.53 1.34 -2.94
N ILE A 45 -1.11 1.94 -4.07
CA ILE A 45 0.18 1.64 -4.69
C ILE A 45 1.15 2.81 -4.58
N GLY A 46 2.41 2.54 -4.24
CA GLY A 46 3.50 3.50 -4.25
C GLY A 46 4.13 3.71 -5.63
N GLY A 47 4.97 4.74 -5.77
CA GLY A 47 5.66 5.12 -7.02
C GLY A 47 7.17 4.86 -7.04
N GLY A 48 7.73 4.22 -6.00
CA GLY A 48 9.17 4.14 -5.75
C GLY A 48 10.01 3.38 -6.79
N ASN A 49 9.40 2.53 -7.61
CA ASN A 49 10.07 1.87 -8.75
C ASN A 49 10.34 2.83 -9.92
N LEU A 50 9.56 3.90 -10.04
CA LEU A 50 9.67 4.88 -11.12
C LEU A 50 10.47 6.11 -10.69
N PHE A 51 10.09 6.71 -9.55
CA PHE A 51 10.73 7.91 -9.02
C PHE A 51 10.82 7.89 -7.50
N ARG A 52 11.97 8.37 -7.00
CA ARG A 52 12.14 8.71 -5.59
C ARG A 52 12.29 10.23 -5.49
N GLY A 53 11.37 10.90 -4.80
CA GLY A 53 11.35 12.36 -4.68
C GLY A 53 12.67 12.95 -4.21
N LYS A 54 13.38 12.26 -3.28
CA LYS A 54 14.70 12.68 -2.77
C LYS A 54 15.76 12.82 -3.87
N ASP A 55 15.71 12.01 -4.93
CA ASP A 55 16.70 12.04 -6.00
C ASP A 55 16.51 13.28 -6.90
N LEU A 56 15.27 13.76 -7.04
CA LEU A 56 14.96 14.99 -7.78
C LEU A 56 15.37 16.25 -7.00
N VAL A 57 15.10 16.28 -5.71
CA VAL A 57 15.41 17.44 -4.86
C VAL A 57 16.92 17.63 -4.71
N GLY A 58 17.67 16.54 -4.46
CA GLY A 58 19.11 16.62 -4.18
C GLY A 58 19.96 16.93 -5.41
N ASN A 59 19.66 16.31 -6.55
CA ASN A 59 20.54 16.34 -7.72
C ASN A 59 20.15 17.38 -8.77
N LEU A 60 18.88 17.76 -8.84
CA LEU A 60 18.34 18.60 -9.92
C LEU A 60 17.79 19.95 -9.44
N GLY A 61 17.84 20.26 -8.15
CA GLY A 61 17.31 21.50 -7.59
C GLY A 61 15.78 21.65 -7.73
N VAL A 62 15.08 20.56 -7.94
CA VAL A 62 13.61 20.54 -8.03
C VAL A 62 13.01 20.84 -6.66
N LEU A 63 12.00 21.69 -6.59
CA LEU A 63 11.30 21.97 -5.34
C LEU A 63 10.70 20.69 -4.77
N ARG A 64 10.79 20.52 -3.46
CA ARG A 64 10.27 19.32 -2.79
C ARG A 64 8.79 19.08 -3.09
N THR A 65 7.96 20.11 -3.08
CA THR A 65 6.54 20.01 -3.44
C THR A 65 6.32 19.47 -4.86
N THR A 66 7.14 19.91 -5.82
CA THR A 66 7.11 19.41 -7.20
C THR A 66 7.51 17.93 -7.26
N ALA A 67 8.58 17.55 -6.55
CA ALA A 67 9.04 16.16 -6.47
C ALA A 67 7.98 15.23 -5.85
N GLU A 68 7.23 15.70 -4.86
CA GLU A 68 6.11 14.96 -4.28
C GLU A 68 4.98 14.74 -5.32
N TYR A 69 4.61 15.75 -6.12
CA TYR A 69 3.65 15.59 -7.22
C TYR A 69 4.15 14.62 -8.30
N VAL A 70 5.44 14.67 -8.67
CA VAL A 70 6.04 13.69 -9.59
C VAL A 70 5.90 12.27 -9.03
N GLY A 71 6.16 12.09 -7.73
CA GLY A 71 5.93 10.81 -7.05
C GLY A 71 4.47 10.36 -7.07
N MET A 72 3.52 11.28 -6.86
CA MET A 72 2.08 10.98 -6.99
C MET A 72 1.70 10.54 -8.40
N LEU A 73 2.20 11.21 -9.44
CA LEU A 73 1.98 10.82 -10.85
C LEU A 73 2.59 9.45 -11.17
N ALA A 74 3.73 9.11 -10.57
CA ALA A 74 4.31 7.77 -10.69
C ALA A 74 3.38 6.69 -10.12
N THR A 75 2.65 6.96 -9.04
CA THR A 75 1.66 6.01 -8.52
C THR A 75 0.49 5.81 -9.47
N VAL A 76 0.10 6.85 -10.25
CA VAL A 76 -0.94 6.72 -11.28
C VAL A 76 -0.48 5.77 -12.39
N GLN A 77 0.76 5.90 -12.87
CA GLN A 77 1.33 4.98 -13.85
C GLN A 77 1.28 3.53 -13.34
N ASN A 78 1.72 3.30 -12.11
CA ASN A 78 1.68 1.96 -11.49
C ASN A 78 0.25 1.42 -11.36
N ALA A 79 -0.70 2.25 -10.99
CA ALA A 79 -2.10 1.87 -10.85
C ALA A 79 -2.73 1.45 -12.19
N LEU A 80 -2.41 2.16 -13.28
CA LEU A 80 -2.89 1.83 -14.63
C LEU A 80 -2.33 0.49 -15.10
N VAL A 81 -1.01 0.27 -14.95
CA VAL A 81 -0.37 -1.01 -15.30
C VAL A 81 -0.96 -2.16 -14.49
N LEU A 82 -1.13 -1.96 -13.19
CA LEU A 82 -1.69 -2.99 -12.32
C LEU A 82 -3.16 -3.31 -12.67
N ARG A 83 -3.97 -2.29 -13.00
CA ARG A 83 -5.35 -2.47 -13.48
C ARG A 83 -5.39 -3.32 -14.74
N ASP A 84 -4.63 -2.94 -15.76
CA ASP A 84 -4.65 -3.66 -17.03
C ASP A 84 -4.16 -5.10 -16.88
N TYR A 85 -3.15 -5.32 -16.04
CA TYR A 85 -2.70 -6.66 -15.70
C TYR A 85 -3.80 -7.47 -15.00
N PHE A 86 -4.48 -6.90 -14.00
CA PHE A 86 -5.59 -7.56 -13.30
C PHE A 86 -6.73 -7.92 -14.25
N GLU A 87 -7.17 -6.97 -15.09
CA GLU A 87 -8.22 -7.20 -16.09
C GLU A 87 -7.82 -8.32 -17.08
N SER A 88 -6.56 -8.38 -17.50
CA SER A 88 -6.07 -9.41 -18.44
C SER A 88 -6.16 -10.84 -17.91
N ILE A 89 -6.22 -11.00 -16.58
CA ILE A 89 -6.35 -12.30 -15.91
C ILE A 89 -7.71 -12.50 -15.21
N GLY A 90 -8.68 -11.65 -15.54
CA GLY A 90 -10.06 -11.77 -15.08
C GLY A 90 -10.36 -11.18 -13.70
N ILE A 91 -9.48 -10.31 -13.16
CA ILE A 91 -9.75 -9.55 -11.93
C ILE A 91 -10.30 -8.18 -12.32
N ALA A 92 -11.61 -8.00 -12.24
CA ALA A 92 -12.25 -6.71 -12.52
C ALA A 92 -11.73 -5.63 -11.57
N SER A 93 -11.23 -4.51 -12.11
CA SER A 93 -10.60 -3.46 -11.31
C SER A 93 -10.83 -2.05 -11.83
N ARG A 94 -10.72 -1.03 -10.96
CA ARG A 94 -10.87 0.38 -11.31
C ARG A 94 -9.82 1.22 -10.60
N VAL A 95 -9.29 2.21 -11.34
CA VAL A 95 -8.34 3.20 -10.78
C VAL A 95 -9.07 4.45 -10.38
N LEU A 96 -8.88 4.89 -9.14
CA LEU A 96 -9.39 6.15 -8.60
C LEU A 96 -8.22 7.03 -8.17
N SER A 97 -8.13 8.24 -8.73
CA SER A 97 -7.04 9.18 -8.46
C SER A 97 -7.46 10.33 -7.56
N ALA A 98 -6.60 10.69 -6.61
CA ALA A 98 -6.77 11.88 -5.78
C ALA A 98 -6.51 13.18 -6.56
N ILE A 99 -5.74 13.13 -7.65
CA ILE A 99 -5.58 14.24 -8.59
C ILE A 99 -6.56 14.02 -9.73
N SER A 100 -7.37 15.05 -10.05
CA SER A 100 -8.38 14.97 -11.11
C SER A 100 -7.72 14.82 -12.49
N MET A 101 -8.01 13.72 -13.17
CA MET A 101 -7.53 13.43 -14.52
C MET A 101 -8.54 12.52 -15.26
N PRO A 102 -9.74 13.05 -15.57
CA PRO A 102 -10.88 12.25 -16.02
C PRO A 102 -10.65 11.50 -17.33
N GLN A 103 -9.68 11.91 -18.15
CA GLN A 103 -9.29 11.21 -19.38
C GLN A 103 -8.52 9.91 -19.09
N VAL A 104 -8.00 9.72 -17.88
CA VAL A 104 -7.10 8.61 -17.52
C VAL A 104 -7.75 7.65 -16.52
N CYS A 105 -8.42 8.20 -15.49
CA CYS A 105 -9.04 7.42 -14.42
C CYS A 105 -10.13 8.22 -13.71
N GLU A 106 -10.90 7.54 -12.87
CA GLU A 106 -11.96 8.15 -12.09
C GLU A 106 -11.39 9.00 -10.93
N SER A 107 -12.14 10.01 -10.48
CA SER A 107 -11.78 10.76 -9.27
C SER A 107 -12.01 9.90 -8.02
N SER A 108 -11.10 10.03 -7.06
CA SER A 108 -11.20 9.32 -5.77
C SER A 108 -12.28 9.96 -4.90
N VAL A 109 -13.48 9.36 -4.95
CA VAL A 109 -14.63 9.71 -4.12
C VAL A 109 -15.04 8.46 -3.34
N PRO A 110 -15.21 8.52 -2.00
CA PRO A 110 -15.48 7.33 -1.17
C PRO A 110 -16.72 6.54 -1.63
N ASN A 111 -17.82 7.20 -1.92
CA ASN A 111 -19.03 6.53 -2.41
C ASN A 111 -18.79 5.80 -3.73
N ARG A 112 -17.99 6.38 -4.63
CA ARG A 112 -17.64 5.76 -5.91
C ARG A 112 -16.77 4.52 -5.70
N ALA A 113 -15.83 4.58 -4.77
CA ALA A 113 -15.03 3.43 -4.39
C ALA A 113 -15.91 2.30 -3.84
N ASN A 114 -16.84 2.61 -2.93
CA ASN A 114 -17.76 1.63 -2.36
C ASN A 114 -18.67 1.00 -3.42
N GLU A 115 -19.21 1.77 -4.38
CA GLU A 115 -19.97 1.22 -5.51
C GLU A 115 -19.18 0.20 -6.33
N HIS A 116 -17.88 0.41 -6.55
CA HIS A 116 -17.04 -0.54 -7.25
C HIS A 116 -16.78 -1.81 -6.41
N LEU A 117 -16.49 -1.65 -5.12
CA LEU A 117 -16.26 -2.74 -4.19
C LEU A 117 -17.51 -3.65 -4.05
N GLU A 118 -18.70 -3.04 -3.95
CA GLU A 118 -19.99 -3.76 -3.90
C GLU A 118 -20.26 -4.57 -5.17
N ARG A 119 -19.75 -4.12 -6.31
CA ARG A 119 -19.81 -4.84 -7.60
C ARG A 119 -18.71 -5.87 -7.77
N GLY A 120 -17.96 -6.21 -6.71
CA GLY A 120 -16.87 -7.19 -6.74
C GLY A 120 -15.62 -6.73 -7.49
N ARG A 121 -15.43 -5.43 -7.72
CA ARG A 121 -14.25 -4.87 -8.37
C ARG A 121 -13.18 -4.54 -7.35
N VAL A 122 -11.91 -4.75 -7.70
CA VAL A 122 -10.78 -4.21 -6.94
C VAL A 122 -10.66 -2.72 -7.24
N VAL A 123 -10.61 -1.90 -6.20
CA VAL A 123 -10.34 -0.46 -6.33
C VAL A 123 -8.86 -0.21 -6.15
N ILE A 124 -8.21 0.48 -7.09
CA ILE A 124 -6.80 0.85 -7.01
C ILE A 124 -6.72 2.37 -6.82
N PHE A 125 -6.32 2.79 -5.63
CA PHE A 125 -6.12 4.20 -5.31
C PHE A 125 -4.76 4.69 -5.80
N ALA A 126 -4.77 5.78 -6.56
CA ALA A 126 -3.62 6.42 -7.15
C ALA A 126 -3.49 7.89 -6.72
N ALA A 127 -2.34 8.50 -6.99
CA ALA A 127 -2.00 9.87 -6.62
C ALA A 127 -2.01 10.13 -5.10
N GLY A 128 -1.82 9.09 -4.27
CA GLY A 128 -1.76 9.23 -2.83
C GLY A 128 -3.00 9.92 -2.24
N LEU A 129 -2.77 10.94 -1.42
CA LEU A 129 -3.83 11.82 -0.91
C LEU A 129 -4.08 13.06 -1.79
N GLY A 130 -3.32 13.23 -2.88
CA GLY A 130 -3.37 14.46 -3.70
C GLY A 130 -2.69 15.66 -3.04
N ALA A 131 -2.06 15.45 -1.88
CA ALA A 131 -1.37 16.48 -1.10
C ALA A 131 0.09 16.08 -0.86
N PRO A 132 1.05 17.03 -1.01
CA PRO A 132 2.45 16.80 -0.69
C PRO A 132 2.69 16.41 0.77
N TYR A 133 3.84 15.79 1.06
CA TYR A 133 4.34 15.43 2.40
C TYR A 133 3.64 14.22 3.08
N PHE A 134 2.65 13.62 2.46
CA PHE A 134 2.04 12.37 2.94
C PHE A 134 2.60 11.17 2.21
N THR A 135 2.89 10.11 2.95
CA THR A 135 3.36 8.86 2.36
C THR A 135 2.22 7.98 1.87
N THR A 136 2.57 6.91 1.18
CA THR A 136 1.64 5.87 0.77
C THR A 136 1.07 5.11 1.98
N ASP A 137 1.80 5.06 3.11
CA ASP A 137 1.32 4.41 4.34
C ASP A 137 0.19 5.22 4.95
N THR A 138 0.36 6.56 5.12
CA THR A 138 -0.73 7.46 5.54
C THR A 138 -1.92 7.39 4.58
N CYS A 139 -1.65 7.36 3.27
CA CYS A 139 -2.71 7.21 2.27
C CYS A 139 -3.52 5.92 2.46
N ALA A 140 -2.87 4.79 2.73
CA ALA A 140 -3.56 3.52 2.93
C ALA A 140 -4.50 3.54 4.15
N ILE A 141 -4.06 4.15 5.26
CA ILE A 141 -4.89 4.33 6.44
C ILE A 141 -6.08 5.24 6.12
N GLN A 142 -5.84 6.42 5.53
CA GLN A 142 -6.90 7.38 5.21
C GLN A 142 -7.95 6.78 4.26
N ARG A 143 -7.51 6.14 3.16
CA ARG A 143 -8.42 5.49 2.22
C ARG A 143 -9.19 4.33 2.87
N GLY A 144 -8.52 3.57 3.75
CA GLY A 144 -9.17 2.52 4.53
C GLY A 144 -10.33 3.06 5.38
N LEU A 145 -10.10 4.16 6.08
CA LEU A 145 -11.13 4.81 6.90
C LEU A 145 -12.30 5.33 6.04
N GLU A 146 -11.99 6.00 4.92
CA GLU A 146 -13.00 6.58 4.02
C GLU A 146 -13.96 5.54 3.45
N ILE A 147 -13.49 4.31 3.18
CA ILE A 147 -14.32 3.23 2.62
C ILE A 147 -14.83 2.24 3.68
N GLY A 148 -14.51 2.45 4.95
CA GLY A 148 -14.94 1.58 6.06
C GLY A 148 -14.22 0.23 6.13
N ALA A 149 -12.95 0.17 5.70
CA ALA A 149 -12.14 -1.03 5.79
C ALA A 149 -11.94 -1.50 7.24
N LYS A 150 -11.83 -2.81 7.44
CA LYS A 150 -11.62 -3.41 8.77
C LYS A 150 -10.15 -3.62 9.09
N LEU A 151 -9.29 -3.65 8.07
CA LEU A 151 -7.87 -3.94 8.18
C LEU A 151 -7.12 -3.29 7.03
N VAL A 152 -5.97 -2.69 7.33
CA VAL A 152 -4.98 -2.29 6.35
C VAL A 152 -3.81 -3.26 6.38
N ILE A 153 -3.54 -3.92 5.27
CA ILE A 153 -2.42 -4.85 5.11
C ILE A 153 -1.30 -4.12 4.37
N MET A 154 -0.17 -3.93 5.04
CA MET A 154 1.04 -3.36 4.45
C MET A 154 1.94 -4.48 3.95
N ALA A 155 1.87 -4.79 2.66
CA ALA A 155 2.69 -5.81 2.03
C ALA A 155 4.09 -5.25 1.76
N LYS A 156 5.08 -5.80 2.45
CA LYS A 156 6.48 -5.38 2.36
C LYS A 156 7.25 -6.26 1.36
N ASN A 157 8.25 -5.68 0.73
CA ASN A 157 9.17 -6.42 -0.15
C ASN A 157 10.42 -6.82 0.63
N GLY A 158 10.67 -8.12 0.74
CA GLY A 158 11.90 -8.68 1.33
C GLY A 158 11.96 -8.71 2.86
N VAL A 159 10.83 -8.49 3.56
CA VAL A 159 10.66 -8.73 5.00
C VAL A 159 9.25 -9.22 5.28
N ASP A 160 9.11 -10.15 6.22
CA ASP A 160 7.87 -10.86 6.52
C ASP A 160 7.07 -10.25 7.69
N GLY A 161 7.57 -9.16 8.26
CA GLY A 161 6.91 -8.44 9.36
C GLY A 161 7.81 -7.37 9.95
N VAL A 162 7.63 -7.07 11.22
CA VAL A 162 8.38 -6.06 11.98
C VAL A 162 9.43 -6.75 12.85
N TYR A 163 10.59 -6.11 12.96
CA TYR A 163 11.72 -6.57 13.76
C TYR A 163 12.20 -5.47 14.71
N THR A 164 12.94 -5.86 15.75
CA THR A 164 13.54 -4.91 16.71
C THR A 164 14.61 -4.02 16.10
N ALA A 165 15.22 -4.47 14.98
CA ALA A 165 16.17 -3.74 14.14
C ALA A 165 16.08 -4.27 12.70
N ASP A 166 16.82 -3.69 11.76
CA ASP A 166 16.88 -4.19 10.37
C ASP A 166 17.56 -5.57 10.32
N PRO A 167 16.84 -6.68 10.05
CA PRO A 167 17.40 -8.02 10.07
C PRO A 167 18.48 -8.27 9.00
N LYS A 168 18.56 -7.40 7.99
CA LYS A 168 19.62 -7.45 6.97
C LYS A 168 20.95 -6.86 7.45
N LYS A 169 20.92 -6.03 8.49
CA LYS A 169 22.09 -5.34 9.06
C LYS A 169 22.45 -5.85 10.44
N ASP A 170 21.48 -6.32 11.20
CA ASP A 170 21.66 -6.79 12.57
C ASP A 170 21.12 -8.22 12.71
N PRO A 171 22.03 -9.22 12.76
CA PRO A 171 21.64 -10.62 12.96
C PRO A 171 20.95 -10.91 14.29
N SER A 172 21.04 -10.01 15.27
CA SER A 172 20.34 -10.12 16.57
C SER A 172 18.92 -9.60 16.55
N ALA A 173 18.47 -9.03 15.43
CA ALA A 173 17.12 -8.53 15.25
C ALA A 173 16.08 -9.62 15.49
N LYS A 174 15.12 -9.36 16.39
CA LYS A 174 14.07 -10.30 16.75
C LYS A 174 12.77 -9.90 16.08
N PHE A 175 12.07 -10.89 15.54
CA PHE A 175 10.72 -10.71 14.99
C PHE A 175 9.74 -10.31 16.09
N ILE A 176 8.84 -9.37 15.77
CA ILE A 176 7.80 -8.86 16.67
C ILE A 176 6.45 -9.29 16.08
N PRO A 177 5.77 -10.31 16.64
CA PRO A 177 4.50 -10.78 16.11
C PRO A 177 3.35 -9.79 16.33
N GLU A 178 3.41 -9.06 17.43
CA GLU A 178 2.39 -8.10 17.84
C GLU A 178 3.03 -6.87 18.48
N LEU A 179 2.51 -5.69 18.20
CA LEU A 179 2.83 -4.45 18.90
C LEU A 179 1.67 -3.47 18.78
N THR A 180 1.70 -2.40 19.56
CA THR A 180 0.73 -1.31 19.48
C THR A 180 1.29 -0.15 18.64
N CYS A 181 0.40 0.71 18.11
CA CYS A 181 0.82 1.96 17.45
C CYS A 181 1.64 2.83 18.42
N THR A 182 1.27 2.86 19.71
CA THR A 182 2.01 3.60 20.74
C THR A 182 3.44 3.06 20.90
N GLU A 183 3.59 1.75 21.08
CA GLU A 183 4.92 1.13 21.20
C GLU A 183 5.79 1.37 19.95
N ALA A 184 5.19 1.30 18.76
CA ALA A 184 5.90 1.57 17.51
C ALA A 184 6.43 3.01 17.46
N LEU A 185 5.60 3.99 17.86
CA LEU A 185 5.96 5.40 17.91
C LEU A 185 7.02 5.69 18.97
N GLU A 186 6.83 5.22 20.21
CA GLU A 186 7.73 5.48 21.34
C GLU A 186 9.12 4.83 21.13
N ARG A 187 9.16 3.63 20.58
CA ARG A 187 10.39 2.89 20.33
C ARG A 187 11.05 3.21 19.00
N GLY A 188 10.43 4.08 18.17
CA GLY A 188 10.93 4.42 16.84
C GLY A 188 11.03 3.22 15.88
N ILE A 189 10.16 2.22 16.05
CA ILE A 189 10.15 1.02 15.20
C ILE A 189 9.56 1.37 13.83
N ALA A 190 10.30 1.08 12.77
CA ALA A 190 9.95 1.42 11.39
C ALA A 190 8.82 0.52 10.81
N VAL A 191 7.63 0.66 11.35
CA VAL A 191 6.41 -0.03 10.86
C VAL A 191 5.82 0.71 9.66
N ALA A 192 5.46 1.96 9.90
CA ALA A 192 4.89 2.94 8.98
C ALA A 192 5.34 4.33 9.43
N ASP A 193 5.00 5.38 8.67
CA ASP A 193 5.28 6.74 9.14
C ASP A 193 4.40 7.13 10.36
N ALA A 194 4.86 8.14 11.11
CA ALA A 194 4.21 8.56 12.35
C ALA A 194 2.77 9.06 12.14
N ALA A 195 2.48 9.69 11.00
CA ALA A 195 1.13 10.16 10.69
C ALA A 195 0.17 8.98 10.45
N ALA A 196 0.63 7.94 9.74
CA ALA A 196 -0.13 6.71 9.53
C ALA A 196 -0.45 6.01 10.85
N LEU A 197 0.55 5.84 11.72
CA LEU A 197 0.38 5.21 13.04
C LEU A 197 -0.54 6.03 13.95
N GLY A 198 -0.36 7.36 14.00
CA GLY A 198 -1.19 8.26 14.78
C GLY A 198 -2.66 8.20 14.35
N LEU A 199 -2.92 8.25 13.04
CA LEU A 199 -4.27 8.18 12.49
C LEU A 199 -4.91 6.81 12.75
N ALA A 200 -4.17 5.71 12.56
CA ALA A 200 -4.66 4.36 12.81
C ALA A 200 -5.00 4.16 14.30
N LYS A 201 -4.18 4.69 15.22
CA LYS A 201 -4.42 4.67 16.65
C LYS A 201 -5.71 5.39 17.02
N GLU A 202 -5.85 6.65 16.58
CA GLU A 202 -6.99 7.50 16.91
C GLU A 202 -8.30 6.93 16.37
N GLN A 203 -8.29 6.45 15.13
CA GLN A 203 -9.47 5.91 14.46
C GLN A 203 -9.70 4.41 14.67
N LYS A 204 -8.90 3.76 15.50
CA LYS A 204 -9.01 2.34 15.87
C LYS A 204 -8.95 1.38 14.66
N LEU A 205 -8.13 1.71 13.68
CA LEU A 205 -7.94 0.87 12.49
C LEU A 205 -6.76 -0.08 12.68
N LEU A 206 -7.01 -1.37 12.53
CA LEU A 206 -6.00 -2.43 12.65
C LEU A 206 -5.07 -2.41 11.42
N ILE A 207 -3.77 -2.65 11.67
CA ILE A 207 -2.77 -2.78 10.63
C ILE A 207 -2.14 -4.18 10.71
N LYS A 208 -1.86 -4.78 9.56
CA LYS A 208 -1.11 -6.03 9.43
C LYS A 208 0.09 -5.81 8.51
N ILE A 209 1.26 -6.24 8.94
CA ILE A 209 2.49 -6.18 8.14
C ILE A 209 2.87 -7.59 7.72
N VAL A 210 2.98 -7.83 6.42
CA VAL A 210 3.35 -9.15 5.88
C VAL A 210 4.32 -9.01 4.71
N ALA A 211 5.03 -10.09 4.38
CA ALA A 211 5.71 -10.18 3.09
C ALA A 211 4.68 -10.17 1.96
N ILE A 212 5.02 -9.58 0.82
CA ILE A 212 4.14 -9.56 -0.35
C ILE A 212 3.84 -11.00 -0.84
N GLU A 213 4.77 -11.91 -0.66
CA GLU A 213 4.66 -13.34 -0.97
C GLU A 213 3.65 -14.09 -0.10
N LYS A 214 3.31 -13.53 1.08
CA LYS A 214 2.38 -14.09 2.06
C LYS A 214 1.12 -13.22 2.24
N LEU A 215 0.83 -12.36 1.27
CA LEU A 215 -0.31 -11.44 1.37
C LEU A 215 -1.65 -12.17 1.54
N SER A 216 -1.89 -13.25 0.84
CA SER A 216 -3.12 -14.06 0.96
C SER A 216 -3.26 -14.77 2.30
N GLU A 217 -2.16 -14.94 3.03
CA GLU A 217 -2.12 -15.54 4.37
C GLU A 217 -2.22 -14.49 5.49
N ALA A 218 -2.35 -13.20 5.16
CA ALA A 218 -2.32 -12.11 6.15
C ALA A 218 -3.36 -12.24 7.28
N LEU A 219 -4.43 -12.97 7.04
CA LEU A 219 -5.50 -13.21 8.01
C LEU A 219 -5.31 -14.49 8.83
N LEU A 220 -4.29 -15.28 8.55
CA LEU A 220 -3.95 -16.48 9.32
C LEU A 220 -3.14 -16.12 10.56
N ASP A 221 -3.38 -16.85 11.63
CA ASP A 221 -2.61 -16.71 12.87
C ASP A 221 -1.12 -17.02 12.63
N GLY A 222 -0.26 -16.25 13.27
CA GLY A 222 1.19 -16.42 13.14
C GLY A 222 1.80 -15.83 11.86
N THR A 223 1.02 -15.33 10.91
CA THR A 223 1.55 -14.68 9.71
C THR A 223 1.82 -13.20 9.99
N GLY A 224 3.06 -12.75 9.74
CA GLY A 224 3.44 -11.34 9.83
C GLY A 224 3.26 -10.70 11.21
N THR A 225 3.26 -9.38 11.26
CA THR A 225 3.06 -8.59 12.48
C THR A 225 1.69 -7.93 12.52
N THR A 226 0.99 -8.05 13.64
CA THR A 226 -0.25 -7.31 13.90
C THR A 226 0.07 -6.04 14.69
N VAL A 227 -0.39 -4.88 14.20
CA VAL A 227 -0.23 -3.60 14.89
C VAL A 227 -1.58 -3.11 15.38
N PHE A 228 -1.75 -3.13 16.69
CA PHE A 228 -3.00 -2.75 17.33
C PHE A 228 -3.12 -1.24 17.52
N PRO A 229 -4.30 -0.67 17.32
CA PRO A 229 -4.56 0.77 17.47
C PRO A 229 -4.71 1.18 18.95
N LYS A 230 -3.65 1.00 19.74
CA LYS A 230 -3.59 1.32 21.18
C LYS A 230 -2.46 2.28 21.46
#